data_dcda24e7a292d7c3e3f26070a2723def
#
_entry.id   dcda24e7a292d7c3e3f26070a2723def
#
_cell.length_a   1.000
_cell.length_b   1.000
_cell.length_c   1.000
_cell.angle_alpha   90.00
_cell.angle_beta   90.00
_cell.angle_gamma   90.00
#
_symmetry.space_group_name_H-M   'P 1'
#
loop_
_entity.id
_entity.type
_entity.pdbx_description
1 polymer ?
#
loop_
_entity_poly.entity_id
_entity_poly.type
_entity_poly.pdbx_seq_one_letter_code
_entity_poly.pdbx_strand_id
1 'polypeptide(L)' 'MPPTSDRRFLRPADVVNADIRSLWEQSDGRLSPDEEERYHWLLVEWAAAVRGDTAQAA' A
#
# COMPACT_ATOMS: atom_id res chain seq x y z
N MET A 1 9.42 18.54 15.70
CA MET A 1 9.09 17.42 14.81
C MET A 1 7.77 16.83 15.19
N PRO A 2 6.86 16.79 14.30
CA PRO A 2 5.55 16.28 14.64
C PRO A 2 5.60 14.79 14.96
N PRO A 3 4.82 14.38 15.91
CA PRO A 3 4.75 12.97 16.30
C PRO A 3 3.97 12.13 15.33
N THR A 4 3.66 12.68 14.19
CA THR A 4 2.89 11.96 13.20
C THR A 4 3.72 10.97 12.40
N SER A 5 4.99 10.84 12.75
CA SER A 5 5.84 9.92 12.02
C SER A 5 5.30 8.50 12.04
N ASP A 6 4.60 8.14 13.08
CA ASP A 6 4.02 6.81 13.16
C ASP A 6 2.97 6.59 12.08
N ARG A 7 2.24 7.63 11.76
CA ARG A 7 1.19 7.51 10.77
C ARG A 7 1.72 7.30 9.38
N ARG A 8 2.96 7.69 9.15
CA ARG A 8 3.54 7.55 7.83
C ARG A 8 3.71 6.10 7.43
N PHE A 9 3.79 5.21 8.41
CA PHE A 9 3.93 3.80 8.11
C PHE A 9 2.61 3.16 7.74
N LEU A 10 1.51 3.83 8.10
CA LEU A 10 0.20 3.29 7.82
C LEU A 10 -0.53 4.22 6.88
N ARG A 11 -0.22 4.11 5.62
CA ARG A 11 -0.91 4.92 4.63
C ARG A 11 -2.34 4.41 4.48
N PRO A 12 -3.28 5.30 4.17
CA PRO A 12 -4.66 4.87 3.95
C PRO A 12 -4.75 3.83 2.86
N ALA A 13 -5.69 2.92 3.01
CA ALA A 13 -5.83 1.81 2.07
C ALA A 13 -6.07 2.29 0.65
N ASP A 14 -6.82 3.37 0.47
CA ASP A 14 -7.09 3.86 -0.86
C ASP A 14 -5.84 4.42 -1.53
N VAL A 15 -4.92 4.99 -0.75
CA VAL A 15 -3.66 5.47 -1.29
C VAL A 15 -2.80 4.30 -1.74
N VAL A 16 -2.72 3.27 -0.90
CA VAL A 16 -1.96 2.08 -1.26
C VAL A 16 -2.55 1.41 -2.48
N ASN A 17 -3.86 1.35 -2.55
CA ASN A 17 -4.54 0.76 -3.69
C ASN A 17 -4.23 1.53 -4.98
N ALA A 18 -4.16 2.85 -4.88
CA ALA A 18 -3.81 3.67 -6.03
C ALA A 18 -2.40 3.36 -6.52
N ASP A 19 -1.48 3.13 -5.58
CA ASP A 19 -0.11 2.77 -5.94
C ASP A 19 -0.08 1.42 -6.65
N ILE A 20 -0.87 0.47 -6.17
CA ILE A 20 -0.93 -0.84 -6.81
C ILE A 20 -1.43 -0.70 -8.24
N ARG A 21 -2.45 0.09 -8.44
CA ARG A 21 -3.00 0.29 -9.77
C ARG A 21 -1.98 0.97 -10.69
N SER A 22 -1.28 1.97 -10.17
CA SER A 22 -0.26 2.65 -10.96
C SER A 22 0.83 1.68 -11.38
N LEU A 23 1.21 0.79 -10.49
CA LEU A 23 2.24 -0.19 -10.80
C LEU A 23 1.82 -1.07 -11.96
N TRP A 24 0.58 -1.55 -11.95
CA TRP A 24 0.07 -2.37 -13.02
C TRP A 24 -0.03 -1.60 -14.33
N GLU A 25 -0.43 -0.34 -14.25
CA GLU A 25 -0.54 0.49 -15.44
C GLU A 25 0.82 0.72 -16.09
N GLN A 26 1.83 0.98 -15.26
CA GLN A 26 3.17 1.22 -15.75
C GLN A 26 3.80 -0.03 -16.35
N SER A 27 3.39 -1.17 -15.88
CA SER A 27 3.99 -2.42 -16.30
C SER A 27 3.29 -3.05 -17.48
N ASP A 28 2.23 -2.44 -17.97
CA ASP A 28 1.47 -2.97 -19.10
C ASP A 28 0.88 -4.34 -18.79
N GLY A 29 0.52 -4.56 -17.55
CA GLY A 29 -0.09 -5.80 -17.13
C GLY A 29 0.88 -6.95 -16.92
N ARG A 30 2.18 -6.66 -17.01
CA ARG A 30 3.19 -7.70 -16.81
C ARG A 30 4.29 -7.14 -15.92
N LEU A 31 4.42 -7.69 -14.75
CA LEU A 31 5.38 -7.19 -13.77
C LEU A 31 6.74 -7.83 -13.97
N SER A 32 7.79 -7.01 -13.92
CA SER A 32 9.15 -7.51 -13.86
C SER A 32 9.40 -8.07 -12.46
N PRO A 33 10.52 -8.80 -12.26
CA PRO A 33 10.82 -9.32 -10.92
C PRO A 33 10.87 -8.23 -9.86
N ASP A 34 11.46 -7.09 -10.17
CA ASP A 34 11.50 -5.98 -9.21
C ASP A 34 10.11 -5.46 -8.93
N GLU A 35 9.29 -5.37 -9.96
CA GLU A 35 7.93 -4.89 -9.80
C GLU A 35 7.08 -5.88 -9.03
N GLU A 36 7.33 -7.17 -9.20
CA GLU A 36 6.62 -8.19 -8.44
C GLU A 36 6.91 -8.07 -6.96
N GLU A 37 8.16 -7.80 -6.63
CA GLU A 37 8.53 -7.62 -5.25
C GLU A 37 7.85 -6.38 -4.66
N ARG A 38 7.85 -5.31 -5.43
CA ARG A 38 7.18 -4.09 -4.99
C ARG A 38 5.68 -4.33 -4.81
N TYR A 39 5.08 -5.05 -5.73
CA TYR A 39 3.66 -5.37 -5.66
C TYR A 39 3.37 -6.18 -4.39
N HIS A 40 4.24 -7.14 -4.09
CA HIS A 40 4.08 -7.94 -2.89
C HIS A 40 4.06 -7.06 -1.64
N TRP A 41 5.00 -6.13 -1.56
CA TRP A 41 5.05 -5.25 -0.39
C TRP A 41 3.86 -4.31 -0.33
N LEU A 42 3.39 -3.87 -1.48
CA LEU A 42 2.19 -3.04 -1.50
C LEU A 42 0.97 -3.81 -1.00
N LEU A 43 0.88 -5.09 -1.33
CA LEU A 43 -0.21 -5.91 -0.84
C LEU A 43 -0.14 -6.07 0.68
N VAL A 44 1.06 -6.26 1.21
CA VAL A 44 1.25 -6.35 2.64
C VAL A 44 0.83 -5.04 3.30
N GLU A 45 1.25 -3.94 2.73
CA GLU A 45 0.91 -2.63 3.26
C GLU A 45 -0.58 -2.38 3.19
N TRP A 46 -1.20 -2.78 2.07
CA TRP A 46 -2.64 -2.61 1.91
C TRP A 46 -3.41 -3.41 2.95
N ALA A 47 -3.00 -4.64 3.19
CA ALA A 47 -3.66 -5.48 4.18
C ALA A 47 -3.55 -4.88 5.57
N ALA A 48 -2.40 -4.31 5.88
CA ALA A 48 -2.21 -3.65 7.18
C ALA A 48 -3.09 -2.42 7.29
N ALA A 49 -3.22 -1.67 6.20
CA ALA A 49 -4.04 -0.46 6.20
C ALA A 49 -5.51 -0.81 6.40
N VAL A 50 -5.97 -1.87 5.75
CA VAL A 50 -7.35 -2.30 5.89
C VAL A 50 -7.62 -2.74 7.32
N ARG A 51 -6.69 -3.47 7.90
CA ARG A 51 -6.83 -3.89 9.30
C ARG A 51 -6.89 -2.70 10.23
N GLY A 52 -6.03 -1.73 9.98
CA GLY A 52 -6.01 -0.53 10.79
C GLY A 52 -7.34 0.20 10.74
N ASP A 53 -7.90 0.31 9.56
CA ASP A 53 -9.18 0.97 9.39
C ASP A 53 -10.27 0.21 10.15
N THR A 54 -10.25 -1.11 10.03
CA THR A 54 -11.25 -1.93 10.70
C THR A 54 -11.13 -1.78 12.22
N ALA A 55 -9.91 -1.78 12.71
CA ALA A 55 -9.68 -1.65 14.14
C ALA A 55 -10.18 -0.31 14.66
N GLN A 56 -9.99 0.72 13.86
CA GLN A 56 -10.44 2.04 14.24
C GLN A 56 -11.96 2.15 14.22
N ALA A 57 -12.56 1.46 13.30
CA ALA A 57 -14.01 1.49 13.18
C ALA A 57 -14.68 0.81 14.38
N ALA A 58 -14.00 -0.12 14.97
CA ALA A 58 -14.52 -0.79 16.14
C ALA A 58 -14.39 0.08 17.37
#